data_2292b82bdd9b75649c2cf3de6c6eb7a9
#
_entry.id   2292b82bdd9b75649c2cf3de6c6eb7a9
#
_cell.length_a   1.000
_cell.length_b   1.000
_cell.length_c   1.000
_cell.angle_alpha   90.00
_cell.angle_beta   90.00
_cell.angle_gamma   90.00
#
_symmetry.space_group_name_H-M   'P 1'
#
loop_
_entity.id
_entity.type
_entity.pdbx_description
1 polymer ?
#
loop_
_entity_poly.entity_id
_entity_poly.type
_entity_poly.pdbx_seq_one_letter_code
_entity_poly.pdbx_strand_id
1 'polypeptide(L)' 'MNNLDQQLPKTNAEWSTYYHAVLQELTDKQKEAGQPISVNEFSELPIKRKQKYIKKLYNRIGDEE' A
#
# COMPACT_ATOMS: atom_id res chain seq x y z
N MET A 1 18.12 4.83 7.86
CA MET A 1 17.97 4.03 7.63
C MET A 1 16.95 3.61 6.89
N ASN A 2 16.09 4.26 6.60
CA ASN A 2 15.06 3.81 5.95
C ASN A 2 15.22 4.00 4.51
N ASN A 3 15.51 2.98 3.80
CA ASN A 3 15.62 3.03 2.38
C ASN A 3 14.30 3.06 1.66
N LEU A 4 13.23 2.91 2.39
CA LEU A 4 11.92 2.90 1.75
C LEU A 4 11.61 4.20 1.03
N ASP A 5 11.98 5.33 1.63
CA ASP A 5 11.71 6.61 0.99
C ASP A 5 12.47 6.76 -0.31
N GLN A 6 13.69 6.23 -0.37
CA GLN A 6 14.49 6.34 -1.55
C GLN A 6 14.07 5.38 -2.63
N GLN A 7 13.35 4.33 -2.25
CA GLN A 7 12.94 3.31 -3.18
C GLN A 7 11.47 3.38 -3.54
N LEU A 8 10.84 4.50 -3.25
CA LEU A 8 9.44 4.65 -3.61
C LEU A 8 9.26 4.57 -5.11
N PRO A 9 8.20 3.92 -5.56
CA PRO A 9 7.94 3.79 -6.98
C PRO A 9 7.73 5.14 -7.65
N LYS A 10 8.08 5.22 -8.92
CA LYS A 10 7.94 6.46 -9.66
C LYS A 10 6.92 6.35 -10.80
N THR A 11 6.62 5.16 -11.24
CA THR A 11 5.65 4.97 -12.32
C THR A 11 4.46 4.19 -11.79
N ASN A 12 3.36 4.22 -12.55
CA ASN A 12 2.19 3.46 -12.16
C ASN A 12 2.47 1.98 -12.10
N ALA A 13 3.26 1.48 -13.04
CA ALA A 13 3.60 0.05 -13.05
C ALA A 13 4.38 -0.33 -11.80
N GLU A 14 5.32 0.52 -11.40
CA GLU A 14 6.10 0.26 -10.19
C GLU A 14 5.22 0.34 -8.96
N TRP A 15 4.28 1.27 -8.92
CA TRP A 15 3.36 1.36 -7.80
C TRP A 15 2.49 0.12 -7.68
N SER A 16 2.04 -0.42 -8.82
CA SER A 16 1.24 -1.65 -8.80
C SER A 16 2.04 -2.81 -8.23
N THR A 17 3.30 -2.94 -8.66
CA THR A 17 4.16 -4.00 -8.14
C THR A 17 4.40 -3.81 -6.64
N TYR A 18 4.63 -2.57 -6.22
CA TYR A 18 4.86 -2.27 -4.82
C TYR A 18 3.63 -2.63 -3.98
N TYR A 19 2.45 -2.22 -4.44
CA TYR A 19 1.22 -2.50 -3.71
C TYR A 19 0.95 -4.00 -3.62
N HIS A 20 1.20 -4.71 -4.72
CA HIS A 20 1.03 -6.16 -4.71
C HIS A 20 1.94 -6.81 -3.67
N ALA A 21 3.18 -6.34 -3.58
CA ALA A 21 4.11 -6.86 -2.57
C ALA A 21 3.62 -6.54 -1.17
N VAL A 22 3.10 -5.34 -0.96
CA VAL A 22 2.56 -4.96 0.34
C VAL A 22 1.42 -5.90 0.74
N LEU A 23 0.52 -6.19 -0.19
CA LEU A 23 -0.59 -7.08 0.10
C LEU A 23 -0.11 -8.48 0.47
N GLN A 24 0.94 -8.96 -0.18
CA GLN A 24 1.46 -10.28 0.11
C GLN A 24 2.13 -10.35 1.47
N GLU A 25 2.63 -9.22 1.95
CA GLU A 25 3.27 -9.19 3.27
C GLU A 25 2.25 -9.15 4.40
N LEU A 26 1.02 -8.79 4.11
CA LEU A 26 0.00 -8.68 5.15
C LEU A 26 -0.57 -10.04 5.48
N THR A 27 -0.82 -10.27 6.78
CA THR A 27 -1.54 -11.47 7.21
C THR A 27 -3.02 -11.30 6.89
N ASP A 28 -3.75 -12.42 6.95
CA ASP A 28 -5.19 -12.35 6.72
C ASP A 28 -5.87 -11.41 7.70
N LYS A 29 -5.41 -11.42 8.95
CA LYS A 29 -5.99 -10.56 9.95
C LYS A 29 -5.73 -9.09 9.63
N GLN A 30 -4.53 -8.78 9.18
CA GLN A 30 -4.20 -7.41 8.80
C GLN A 30 -4.98 -6.95 7.59
N LYS A 31 -5.21 -7.85 6.64
CA LYS A 31 -6.01 -7.51 5.48
C LYS A 31 -7.43 -7.17 5.86
N GLU A 32 -8.00 -7.91 6.82
CA GLU A 32 -9.34 -7.61 7.29
C GLU A 32 -9.39 -6.27 7.99
N ALA A 33 -8.38 -5.97 8.80
CA ALA A 33 -8.35 -4.70 9.51
C ALA A 33 -8.20 -3.52 8.56
N GLY A 34 -7.35 -3.64 7.56
CA GLY A 34 -7.08 -2.55 6.64
C GLY A 34 -8.06 -2.45 5.49
N GLN A 35 -8.71 -3.56 5.15
CA GLN A 35 -9.67 -3.61 4.04
C GLN A 35 -9.08 -3.01 2.76
N PRO A 36 -7.97 -3.57 2.26
CA PRO A 36 -7.32 -2.99 1.10
C PRO A 36 -8.14 -3.16 -0.18
N ILE A 37 -8.05 -2.17 -1.05
CA ILE A 37 -8.70 -2.25 -2.35
C ILE A 37 -7.88 -3.14 -3.28
N SER A 38 -8.46 -3.50 -4.41
CA SER A 38 -7.76 -4.36 -5.37
C SER A 38 -6.61 -3.60 -6.01
N VAL A 39 -5.68 -4.36 -6.60
CA VAL A 39 -4.54 -3.75 -7.28
C VAL A 39 -5.02 -2.90 -8.45
N ASN A 40 -6.05 -3.35 -9.15
CA ASN A 40 -6.57 -2.58 -10.27
C ASN A 40 -7.11 -1.23 -9.82
N GLU A 41 -7.86 -1.22 -8.74
CA GLU A 41 -8.39 0.03 -8.22
C GLU A 41 -7.26 0.94 -7.73
N PHE A 42 -6.28 0.34 -7.08
CA PHE A 42 -5.15 1.11 -6.60
C PHE A 42 -4.38 1.75 -7.75
N SER A 43 -4.19 1.00 -8.84
CA SER A 43 -3.40 1.50 -9.96
C SER A 43 -4.07 2.67 -10.66
N GLU A 44 -5.38 2.83 -10.50
CA GLU A 44 -6.09 3.94 -11.11
C GLU A 44 -5.97 5.23 -10.33
N LEU A 45 -5.45 5.17 -9.12
CA LEU A 45 -5.30 6.37 -8.31
C LEU A 45 -4.12 7.21 -8.78
N PRO A 46 -4.21 8.54 -8.64
CA PRO A 46 -3.03 9.39 -8.88
C PRO A 46 -1.93 9.04 -7.88
N ILE A 47 -0.68 9.34 -8.25
CA ILE A 47 0.45 8.96 -7.42
C ILE A 47 0.34 9.55 -6.02
N LYS A 48 -0.12 10.80 -5.91
CA LYS A 48 -0.27 11.41 -4.60
C LYS A 48 -1.28 10.64 -3.74
N ARG A 49 -2.36 10.19 -4.36
CA ARG A 49 -3.36 9.42 -3.62
C ARG A 49 -2.86 8.03 -3.28
N LYS A 50 -2.04 7.45 -4.15
CA LYS A 50 -1.43 6.16 -3.83
C LYS A 50 -0.60 6.26 -2.57
N GLN A 51 0.21 7.31 -2.45
CA GLN A 51 1.02 7.49 -1.26
C GLN A 51 0.17 7.66 -0.01
N LYS A 52 -0.88 8.48 -0.11
CA LYS A 52 -1.77 8.68 1.02
C LYS A 52 -2.49 7.41 1.40
N TYR A 53 -2.90 6.64 0.39
CA TYR A 53 -3.63 5.41 0.66
C TYR A 53 -2.75 4.41 1.42
N ILE A 54 -1.51 4.27 1.01
CA ILE A 54 -0.59 3.36 1.69
C ILE A 54 -0.44 3.77 3.15
N LYS A 55 -0.28 5.06 3.43
CA LYS A 55 -0.16 5.53 4.80
C LYS A 55 -1.41 5.23 5.60
N LYS A 56 -2.58 5.45 5.01
CA LYS A 56 -3.84 5.15 5.70
C LYS A 56 -3.99 3.67 5.97
N LEU A 57 -3.58 2.85 5.01
CA LEU A 57 -3.67 1.42 5.19
C LEU A 57 -2.85 0.95 6.37
N TYR A 58 -1.61 1.41 6.46
CA TYR A 58 -0.76 1.03 7.58
C TYR A 58 -1.28 1.58 8.90
N ASN A 59 -1.87 2.77 8.89
CA ASN A 59 -2.47 3.32 10.11
C ASN A 59 -3.63 2.48 10.60
N ARG A 60 -4.48 2.03 9.68
CA ARG A 60 -5.61 1.20 10.06
C ARG A 60 -5.16 -0.12 10.66
N ILE A 61 -4.14 -0.74 10.04
CA ILE A 61 -3.61 -1.99 10.55
C ILE A 61 -3.01 -1.78 11.93
N GLY A 62 -2.28 -0.69 12.12
CA GLY A 62 -1.69 -0.40 13.41
C GLY A 62 -2.73 -0.18 14.48
N ASP A 63 -3.83 0.49 14.14
CA ASP A 63 -4.88 0.75 15.10
C ASP A 63 -5.52 -0.54 15.59
N GLU A 64 -5.56 -1.56 14.75
CA GLU A 64 -6.18 -2.81 15.14
C GLU A 64 -5.29 -3.68 16.00
N GLU A 65 -4.03 -3.38 16.05
CA GLU A 65 -3.16 -4.13 16.90
C GLU A 65 -3.19 -3.59 18.31
#